data_125583a5f3b42f97252c7e6a3c4f9e0a
#
_entry.id   125583a5f3b42f97252c7e6a3c4f9e0a
#
_cell.length_a   1.000
_cell.length_b   1.000
_cell.length_c   1.000
_cell.angle_alpha   90.00
_cell.angle_beta   90.00
_cell.angle_gamma   90.00
#
_symmetry.space_group_name_H-M   'P 1'
#
loop_
_entity.id
_entity.type
_entity.pdbx_description
1 polymer ?
#
loop_
_entity_poly.entity_id
_entity_poly.type
_entity_poly.pdbx_seq_one_letter_code
_entity_poly.pdbx_strand_id
1 'polypeptide(L)'
;MSEKRLLASSDIYDVYERDGFAVREYNDVIYKEKCLYAALTHARVETTLVNSFIKIPTLHEVSVVDGRWSITMDFIKGKTMQQLMDENPENMDKYLNQFIDIQTEIHAQYMPLLSKLKDKMTRQIKSLGQIDEIKKYELLTRLDSMPKHIKLCHGNFAPKNIIINDEGTYVINWGSARQGNASADVARTYLLLCLNDPELAEPYLDKYCLKSGTSKQYVQAWLPIVAAAQLIKGKAEEKDLLMKWIDVVDYS
;
A
#
# COMPACT_ATOMS: atom_id res chain seq x y z
N MET A 1 7.39 34.12 -1.89
CA MET A 1 7.24 32.74 -1.32
C MET A 1 6.29 32.02 -2.25
N SER A 2 6.67 30.91 -2.82
CA SER A 2 5.79 30.10 -3.66
C SER A 2 4.59 29.61 -2.85
N GLU A 3 3.42 29.63 -3.46
CA GLU A 3 2.19 29.17 -2.83
C GLU A 3 2.30 27.66 -2.52
N LYS A 4 2.12 27.28 -1.27
CA LYS A 4 2.26 25.91 -0.78
C LYS A 4 0.87 25.40 -0.44
N ARG A 5 0.34 24.44 -1.23
CA ARG A 5 -0.98 23.83 -1.04
C ARG A 5 -0.86 22.44 -0.46
N LEU A 6 -1.44 22.18 0.70
CA LEU A 6 -1.47 20.86 1.32
C LEU A 6 -2.34 19.90 0.48
N LEU A 7 -1.77 18.74 0.12
CA LEU A 7 -2.43 17.65 -0.62
C LEU A 7 -2.80 16.49 0.29
N ALA A 8 -1.92 16.12 1.23
CA ALA A 8 -2.14 15.02 2.16
C ALA A 8 -1.31 15.22 3.43
N SER A 9 -1.78 14.67 4.53
CA SER A 9 -1.09 14.68 5.82
C SER A 9 -1.07 13.30 6.46
N SER A 10 -0.03 13.01 7.22
CA SER A 10 0.12 11.82 8.06
C SER A 10 0.96 12.14 9.31
N ASP A 11 1.05 11.20 10.23
CA ASP A 11 1.83 11.36 11.48
C ASP A 11 3.33 11.61 11.23
N ILE A 12 3.86 11.23 10.06
CA ILE A 12 5.31 11.27 9.80
C ILE A 12 5.71 12.16 8.64
N TYR A 13 4.80 12.58 7.79
CA TYR A 13 5.06 13.50 6.67
C TYR A 13 3.79 14.17 6.20
N ASP A 14 3.95 15.34 5.60
CA ASP A 14 2.95 16.03 4.81
C ASP A 14 3.35 16.04 3.33
N VAL A 15 2.36 16.11 2.44
CA VAL A 15 2.58 16.25 1.01
C VAL A 15 1.96 17.55 0.54
N TYR A 16 2.75 18.35 -0.15
CA TYR A 16 2.33 19.65 -0.67
C TYR A 16 2.49 19.70 -2.19
N GLU A 17 1.61 20.46 -2.85
CA GLU A 17 1.91 21.04 -4.15
C GLU A 17 2.73 22.29 -3.94
N ARG A 18 3.86 22.39 -4.61
CA ARG A 18 4.77 23.53 -4.58
C ARG A 18 5.47 23.66 -5.92
N ASP A 19 5.35 24.82 -6.56
CA ASP A 19 5.99 25.13 -7.85
C ASP A 19 5.73 24.09 -8.96
N GLY A 20 4.55 23.47 -8.96
CA GLY A 20 4.18 22.42 -9.93
C GLY A 20 4.68 21.01 -9.58
N PHE A 21 5.28 20.83 -8.43
CA PHE A 21 5.74 19.53 -7.93
C PHE A 21 4.94 19.06 -6.72
N ALA A 22 4.90 17.75 -6.50
CA ALA A 22 4.46 17.14 -5.26
C ALA A 22 5.68 16.97 -4.34
N VAL A 23 5.70 17.68 -3.22
CA VAL A 23 6.79 17.65 -2.25
C VAL A 23 6.31 16.97 -0.97
N ARG A 24 6.91 15.80 -0.66
CA ARG A 24 6.69 15.11 0.61
C ARG A 24 7.73 15.58 1.61
N GLU A 25 7.31 16.28 2.65
CA GLU A 25 8.15 16.77 3.74
C GLU A 25 7.95 15.92 4.98
N TYR A 26 9.02 15.36 5.53
CA TYR A 26 8.96 14.57 6.77
C TYR A 26 8.93 15.50 7.99
N ASN A 27 8.12 15.18 8.98
CA ASN A 27 7.82 16.06 10.10
C ASN A 27 8.99 16.21 11.10
N ASP A 28 9.97 15.27 11.07
CA ASP A 28 11.12 15.28 11.95
C ASP A 28 12.38 14.75 11.24
N VAL A 29 13.55 15.22 11.68
CA VAL A 29 14.87 14.79 11.18
C VAL A 29 15.16 13.31 11.46
N ILE A 30 14.53 12.71 12.48
CA ILE A 30 14.65 11.28 12.79
C ILE A 30 14.12 10.39 11.67
N TYR A 31 13.29 10.93 10.77
CA TYR A 31 12.72 10.17 9.65
C TYR A 31 13.62 10.10 8.41
N LYS A 32 14.91 10.52 8.53
CA LYS A 32 15.90 10.43 7.44
C LYS A 32 15.89 9.08 6.74
N GLU A 33 16.05 8.00 7.51
CA GLU A 33 16.10 6.65 6.96
C GLU A 33 14.81 6.25 6.25
N LYS A 34 13.65 6.68 6.76
CA LYS A 34 12.34 6.45 6.13
C LYS A 34 12.24 7.22 4.81
N CYS A 35 12.72 8.46 4.77
CA CYS A 35 12.75 9.29 3.56
C CYS A 35 13.62 8.63 2.48
N LEU A 36 14.88 8.34 2.80
CA LEU A 36 15.83 7.73 1.86
C LEU A 36 15.35 6.37 1.35
N TYR A 37 14.79 5.55 2.25
CA TYR A 37 14.22 4.27 1.87
C TYR A 37 13.02 4.42 0.93
N ALA A 38 12.12 5.37 1.19
CA ALA A 38 10.96 5.62 0.35
C ALA A 38 11.36 6.11 -1.05
N ALA A 39 12.33 7.02 -1.14
CA ALA A 39 12.86 7.51 -2.41
C ALA A 39 13.53 6.41 -3.24
N LEU A 40 14.41 5.61 -2.61
CA LEU A 40 15.08 4.49 -3.28
C LEU A 40 14.07 3.44 -3.76
N THR A 41 13.04 3.15 -2.96
CA THR A 41 11.98 2.22 -3.33
C THR A 41 11.20 2.74 -4.53
N HIS A 42 10.84 4.03 -4.51
CA HIS A 42 10.13 4.68 -5.61
C HIS A 42 10.93 4.61 -6.92
N ALA A 43 12.20 5.02 -6.91
CA ALA A 43 13.06 4.99 -8.10
C ALA A 43 13.21 3.58 -8.69
N ARG A 44 13.32 2.54 -7.85
CA ARG A 44 13.37 1.14 -8.30
C ARG A 44 12.08 0.69 -8.96
N VAL A 45 10.92 1.09 -8.41
CA VAL A 45 9.62 0.75 -8.98
C VAL A 45 9.41 1.49 -10.29
N GLU A 46 9.77 2.78 -10.36
CA GLU A 46 9.68 3.61 -11.56
C GLU A 46 10.45 2.96 -12.73
N THR A 47 11.68 2.52 -12.50
CA THR A 47 12.49 1.85 -13.54
C THR A 47 11.94 0.48 -13.94
N THR A 48 11.21 -0.21 -13.08
CA THR A 48 10.63 -1.53 -13.39
C THR A 48 9.35 -1.41 -14.21
N LEU A 49 8.50 -0.41 -13.92
CA LEU A 49 7.22 -0.21 -14.59
C LEU A 49 7.31 0.63 -15.88
N VAL A 50 8.51 0.92 -16.38
CA VAL A 50 8.74 1.77 -17.56
C VAL A 50 7.97 1.31 -18.82
N ASN A 51 7.73 0.01 -18.97
CA ASN A 51 6.99 -0.57 -20.10
C ASN A 51 5.55 -0.98 -19.74
N SER A 52 5.07 -0.63 -18.55
CA SER A 52 3.71 -0.88 -18.12
C SER A 52 2.75 0.22 -18.60
N PHE A 53 1.45 -0.09 -18.68
CA PHE A 53 0.45 0.96 -18.87
C PHE A 53 0.25 1.84 -17.62
N ILE A 54 0.78 1.41 -16.47
CA ILE A 54 0.77 2.17 -15.23
C ILE A 54 1.90 3.19 -15.27
N LYS A 55 1.56 4.45 -15.08
CA LYS A 55 2.52 5.54 -14.94
C LYS A 55 2.85 5.78 -13.47
N ILE A 56 4.06 6.26 -13.22
CA ILE A 56 4.56 6.62 -11.90
C ILE A 56 5.07 8.05 -11.95
N PRO A 57 4.77 8.92 -10.96
CA PRO A 57 5.37 10.24 -10.91
C PRO A 57 6.89 10.13 -10.87
N THR A 58 7.59 10.88 -11.71
CA THR A 58 9.05 10.89 -11.73
C THR A 58 9.60 11.47 -10.43
N LEU A 59 10.58 10.80 -9.84
CA LEU A 59 11.31 11.30 -8.68
C LEU A 59 12.43 12.25 -9.16
N HIS A 60 12.37 13.51 -8.72
CA HIS A 60 13.32 14.53 -9.11
C HIS A 60 14.45 14.73 -8.09
N GLU A 61 14.09 14.82 -6.81
CA GLU A 61 15.04 15.20 -5.77
C GLU A 61 14.74 14.58 -4.42
N VAL A 62 15.79 14.32 -3.67
CA VAL A 62 15.76 14.10 -2.23
C VAL A 62 16.65 15.14 -1.58
N SER A 63 16.06 16.01 -0.77
CA SER A 63 16.76 17.18 -0.20
C SER A 63 16.36 17.42 1.25
N VAL A 64 16.98 18.43 1.84
CA VAL A 64 16.57 18.97 3.15
C VAL A 64 16.05 20.38 2.93
N VAL A 65 14.75 20.60 3.20
CA VAL A 65 14.07 21.88 3.09
C VAL A 65 13.66 22.32 4.50
N ASP A 66 14.08 23.50 4.92
CA ASP A 66 13.79 24.06 6.26
C ASP A 66 14.11 23.06 7.40
N GLY A 67 15.23 22.32 7.29
CA GLY A 67 15.66 21.32 8.26
C GLY A 67 14.90 19.98 8.20
N ARG A 68 13.98 19.79 7.24
CA ARG A 68 13.17 18.58 7.05
C ARG A 68 13.60 17.81 5.81
N TRP A 69 13.70 16.51 5.94
CA TRP A 69 13.93 15.63 4.78
C TRP A 69 12.72 15.65 3.85
N SER A 70 12.98 15.80 2.55
CA SER A 70 11.94 15.97 1.55
C SER A 70 12.21 15.13 0.31
N ILE A 71 11.11 14.69 -0.33
CA ILE A 71 11.12 14.01 -1.64
C ILE A 71 10.27 14.84 -2.58
N THR A 72 10.86 15.29 -3.70
CA THR A 72 10.19 16.03 -4.76
C THR A 72 9.91 15.12 -5.94
N MET A 73 8.66 15.08 -6.40
CA MET A 73 8.16 14.26 -7.49
C MET A 73 7.25 15.08 -8.41
N ASP A 74 6.93 14.56 -9.59
CA ASP A 74 5.90 15.15 -10.44
C ASP A 74 4.59 15.34 -9.65
N PHE A 75 3.97 16.50 -9.83
CA PHE A 75 2.60 16.71 -9.40
C PHE A 75 1.65 16.26 -10.51
N ILE A 76 0.92 15.17 -10.27
CA ILE A 76 -0.04 14.63 -11.23
C ILE A 76 -1.40 15.30 -11.05
N LYS A 77 -1.78 16.11 -12.03
CA LYS A 77 -3.13 16.70 -12.09
C LYS A 77 -4.12 15.62 -12.52
N GLY A 78 -5.24 15.50 -11.80
CA GLY A 78 -6.28 14.50 -12.10
C GLY A 78 -7.16 14.23 -10.90
N LYS A 79 -8.10 13.31 -11.06
CA LYS A 79 -8.94 12.82 -9.96
C LYS A 79 -8.41 11.49 -9.47
N THR A 80 -8.46 11.27 -8.18
CA THR A 80 -8.21 9.93 -7.65
C THR A 80 -9.33 8.98 -8.06
N MET A 81 -9.03 7.69 -8.16
CA MET A 81 -10.06 6.69 -8.41
C MET A 81 -11.14 6.70 -7.33
N GLN A 82 -10.77 7.01 -6.07
CA GLN A 82 -11.74 7.20 -4.99
C GLN A 82 -12.73 8.32 -5.32
N GLN A 83 -12.22 9.51 -5.71
CA GLN A 83 -13.11 10.61 -6.10
C GLN A 83 -14.02 10.26 -7.28
N LEU A 84 -13.51 9.50 -8.26
CA LEU A 84 -14.32 9.05 -9.39
C LEU A 84 -15.41 8.06 -8.97
N MET A 85 -15.12 7.15 -8.05
CA MET A 85 -16.09 6.22 -7.46
C MET A 85 -17.17 6.97 -6.68
N ASP A 86 -16.77 7.96 -5.86
CA ASP A 86 -17.69 8.74 -5.04
C ASP A 86 -18.62 9.63 -5.90
N GLU A 87 -18.08 10.21 -6.98
CA GLU A 87 -18.83 11.07 -7.88
C GLU A 87 -19.75 10.30 -8.86
N ASN A 88 -19.43 9.05 -9.17
CA ASN A 88 -20.15 8.25 -10.17
C ASN A 88 -20.41 6.83 -9.67
N PRO A 89 -21.23 6.66 -8.64
CA PRO A 89 -21.49 5.36 -8.03
C PRO A 89 -22.12 4.34 -9.00
N GLU A 90 -22.81 4.79 -10.02
CA GLU A 90 -23.37 3.95 -11.08
C GLU A 90 -22.31 3.23 -11.92
N ASN A 91 -21.06 3.74 -11.92
CA ASN A 91 -19.91 3.16 -12.62
C ASN A 91 -19.01 2.32 -11.71
N MET A 92 -19.43 1.99 -10.49
CA MET A 92 -18.61 1.31 -9.49
C MET A 92 -18.01 0.00 -10.01
N ASP A 93 -18.79 -0.79 -10.73
CA ASP A 93 -18.32 -2.06 -11.30
C ASP A 93 -17.15 -1.86 -12.29
N LYS A 94 -17.23 -0.83 -13.11
CA LYS A 94 -16.17 -0.43 -14.06
C LYS A 94 -14.90 -0.03 -13.33
N TYR A 95 -15.02 0.83 -12.32
CA TYR A 95 -13.86 1.29 -11.52
C TYR A 95 -13.22 0.15 -10.74
N LEU A 96 -14.02 -0.74 -10.18
CA LEU A 96 -13.52 -1.90 -9.46
C LEU A 96 -12.76 -2.87 -10.37
N ASN A 97 -13.26 -3.11 -11.59
CA ASN A 97 -12.54 -3.91 -12.58
C ASN A 97 -11.21 -3.25 -12.97
N GLN A 98 -11.19 -1.94 -13.20
CA GLN A 98 -9.97 -1.19 -13.50
C GLN A 98 -8.97 -1.22 -12.32
N PHE A 99 -9.45 -1.10 -11.08
CA PHE A 99 -8.65 -1.21 -9.87
C PHE A 99 -7.93 -2.56 -9.78
N ILE A 100 -8.66 -3.64 -10.07
CA ILE A 100 -8.12 -5.01 -10.09
C ILE A 100 -7.12 -5.19 -11.25
N ASP A 101 -7.38 -4.61 -12.42
CA ASP A 101 -6.46 -4.65 -13.56
C ASP A 101 -5.12 -4.04 -13.23
N ILE A 102 -5.13 -2.86 -12.60
CA ILE A 102 -3.93 -2.15 -12.16
C ILE A 102 -3.16 -3.01 -11.15
N GLN A 103 -3.83 -3.60 -10.16
CA GLN A 103 -3.15 -4.43 -9.16
C GLN A 103 -2.59 -5.71 -9.78
N THR A 104 -3.28 -6.30 -10.71
CA THR A 104 -2.81 -7.51 -11.44
C THR A 104 -1.56 -7.19 -12.26
N GLU A 105 -1.52 -6.04 -12.92
CA GLU A 105 -0.34 -5.56 -13.67
C GLU A 105 0.86 -5.34 -12.73
N ILE A 106 0.64 -4.74 -11.56
CA ILE A 106 1.68 -4.59 -10.52
C ILE A 106 2.21 -5.98 -10.12
N HIS A 107 1.32 -6.94 -9.87
CA HIS A 107 1.71 -8.28 -9.45
C HIS A 107 2.31 -9.14 -10.59
N ALA A 108 2.21 -8.72 -11.84
CA ALA A 108 2.92 -9.35 -12.96
C ALA A 108 4.43 -9.07 -12.90
N GLN A 109 4.85 -8.00 -12.25
CA GLN A 109 6.25 -7.57 -12.17
C GLN A 109 7.04 -8.34 -11.10
N TYR A 110 8.32 -8.59 -11.38
CA TYR A 110 9.27 -9.22 -10.46
C TYR A 110 10.26 -8.17 -9.94
N MET A 111 10.45 -8.12 -8.62
CA MET A 111 11.24 -7.08 -7.96
C MET A 111 12.24 -7.63 -6.94
N PRO A 112 13.24 -8.43 -7.38
CA PRO A 112 14.19 -9.07 -6.46
C PRO A 112 15.07 -8.08 -5.67
N LEU A 113 15.18 -6.84 -6.13
CA LEU A 113 15.97 -5.78 -5.48
C LEU A 113 15.25 -5.04 -4.36
N LEU A 114 13.93 -5.22 -4.20
CA LEU A 114 13.22 -4.66 -3.06
C LEU A 114 13.42 -5.52 -1.81
N SER A 115 13.28 -4.90 -0.64
CA SER A 115 13.27 -5.67 0.61
C SER A 115 12.06 -6.59 0.69
N LYS A 116 12.22 -7.70 1.40
CA LYS A 116 11.19 -8.76 1.47
C LYS A 116 10.03 -8.35 2.36
N LEU A 117 8.81 -8.60 1.86
CA LEU A 117 7.57 -8.36 2.61
C LEU A 117 7.53 -9.21 3.90
N LYS A 118 7.93 -10.48 3.83
CA LYS A 118 7.99 -11.37 5.01
C LYS A 118 8.91 -10.83 6.11
N ASP A 119 10.10 -10.32 5.76
CA ASP A 119 11.04 -9.76 6.74
C ASP A 119 10.46 -8.51 7.43
N LYS A 120 9.72 -7.68 6.67
CA LYS A 120 9.00 -6.53 7.24
C LYS A 120 7.93 -7.00 8.22
N MET A 121 7.07 -7.94 7.81
CA MET A 121 5.99 -8.48 8.66
C MET A 121 6.54 -9.17 9.90
N THR A 122 7.63 -9.93 9.78
CA THR A 122 8.31 -10.56 10.93
C THR A 122 8.74 -9.52 11.97
N ARG A 123 9.39 -8.43 11.53
CA ARG A 123 9.80 -7.36 12.45
C ARG A 123 8.60 -6.68 13.10
N GLN A 124 7.54 -6.44 12.33
CA GLN A 124 6.32 -5.83 12.84
C GLN A 124 5.64 -6.70 13.89
N ILE A 125 5.44 -8.00 13.63
CA ILE A 125 4.81 -8.93 14.59
C ILE A 125 5.65 -9.03 15.87
N LYS A 126 6.97 -9.18 15.75
CA LYS A 126 7.87 -9.25 16.92
C LYS A 126 7.83 -8.00 17.80
N SER A 127 7.58 -6.83 17.23
CA SER A 127 7.53 -5.56 17.97
C SER A 127 6.16 -5.22 18.57
N LEU A 128 5.10 -6.03 18.30
CA LEU A 128 3.78 -5.79 18.87
C LEU A 128 3.77 -6.00 20.38
N GLY A 129 3.31 -4.98 21.13
CA GLY A 129 3.05 -5.06 22.55
C GLY A 129 1.61 -5.42 22.91
N GLN A 130 0.70 -5.41 21.94
CA GLN A 130 -0.75 -5.56 22.15
C GLN A 130 -1.24 -7.03 22.14
N ILE A 131 -0.38 -7.96 21.75
CA ILE A 131 -0.66 -9.41 21.73
C ILE A 131 0.40 -10.16 22.55
N ASP A 132 0.01 -11.32 23.08
CA ASP A 132 0.92 -12.14 23.87
C ASP A 132 1.96 -12.90 23.02
N GLU A 133 2.94 -13.51 23.67
CA GLU A 133 4.03 -14.22 22.99
C GLU A 133 3.56 -15.51 22.29
N ILE A 134 2.50 -16.14 22.78
CA ILE A 134 1.93 -17.36 22.16
C ILE A 134 1.33 -16.95 20.80
N LYS A 135 0.53 -15.90 20.77
CA LYS A 135 -0.07 -15.38 19.55
C LYS A 135 0.98 -14.89 18.55
N LYS A 136 2.05 -14.22 19.03
CA LYS A 136 3.18 -13.84 18.15
C LYS A 136 3.83 -15.08 17.54
N TYR A 137 4.06 -16.11 18.31
CA TYR A 137 4.65 -17.37 17.82
C TYR A 137 3.78 -18.03 16.75
N GLU A 138 2.46 -18.13 16.97
CA GLU A 138 1.50 -18.65 16.00
C GLU A 138 1.54 -17.87 14.68
N LEU A 139 1.48 -16.53 14.73
CA LEU A 139 1.54 -15.66 13.57
C LEU A 139 2.86 -15.78 12.81
N LEU A 140 3.99 -15.87 13.52
CA LEU A 140 5.30 -16.05 12.91
C LEU A 140 5.45 -17.42 12.25
N THR A 141 4.93 -18.48 12.88
CA THR A 141 4.91 -19.83 12.32
C THR A 141 4.06 -19.89 11.05
N ARG A 142 2.86 -19.29 11.09
CA ARG A 142 2.01 -19.12 9.90
C ARG A 142 2.72 -18.33 8.81
N LEU A 143 3.32 -17.19 9.13
CA LEU A 143 4.07 -16.39 8.17
C LEU A 143 5.22 -17.17 7.54
N ASP A 144 5.95 -17.98 8.32
CA ASP A 144 7.06 -18.78 7.79
C ASP A 144 6.59 -19.87 6.82
N SER A 145 5.44 -20.50 7.09
CA SER A 145 4.85 -21.52 6.21
C SER A 145 4.35 -20.95 4.87
N MET A 146 4.06 -19.64 4.78
CA MET A 146 3.55 -19.05 3.54
C MET A 146 4.59 -19.06 2.42
N PRO A 147 4.21 -19.35 1.15
CA PRO A 147 5.12 -19.36 0.01
C PRO A 147 5.89 -18.06 -0.19
N LYS A 148 7.17 -18.18 -0.52
CA LYS A 148 8.06 -17.04 -0.84
C LYS A 148 7.96 -16.72 -2.31
N HIS A 149 7.58 -15.49 -2.63
CA HIS A 149 7.55 -14.96 -4.00
C HIS A 149 8.37 -13.66 -4.06
N ILE A 150 8.71 -13.24 -5.28
CA ILE A 150 9.49 -12.02 -5.57
C ILE A 150 8.70 -11.04 -6.43
N LYS A 151 7.37 -11.09 -6.35
CA LYS A 151 6.49 -10.17 -7.09
C LYS A 151 6.51 -8.79 -6.47
N LEU A 152 6.27 -7.76 -7.30
CA LEU A 152 6.07 -6.42 -6.81
C LEU A 152 4.75 -6.35 -6.03
N CYS A 153 4.83 -5.95 -4.76
CA CYS A 153 3.71 -5.67 -3.88
C CYS A 153 3.72 -4.19 -3.53
N HIS A 154 2.63 -3.48 -3.71
CA HIS A 154 2.53 -2.05 -3.41
C HIS A 154 2.55 -1.77 -1.90
N GLY A 155 1.92 -2.63 -1.11
CA GLY A 155 1.88 -2.54 0.36
C GLY A 155 0.95 -1.46 0.93
N ASN A 156 0.32 -0.63 0.07
CA ASN A 156 -0.69 0.37 0.42
C ASN A 156 -1.61 0.66 -0.78
N PHE A 157 -1.96 -0.38 -1.54
CA PHE A 157 -2.81 -0.24 -2.72
C PHE A 157 -4.24 0.09 -2.31
N ALA A 158 -4.74 1.24 -2.77
CA ALA A 158 -6.08 1.74 -2.45
C ALA A 158 -6.53 2.73 -3.54
N PRO A 159 -7.86 2.93 -3.77
CA PRO A 159 -8.36 3.84 -4.81
C PRO A 159 -7.83 5.27 -4.73
N LYS A 160 -7.60 5.79 -3.53
CA LYS A 160 -7.00 7.12 -3.30
C LYS A 160 -5.55 7.26 -3.76
N ASN A 161 -4.85 6.14 -4.02
CA ASN A 161 -3.46 6.12 -4.49
C ASN A 161 -3.36 5.89 -6.01
N ILE A 162 -4.46 6.03 -6.73
CA ILE A 162 -4.53 5.95 -8.19
C ILE A 162 -5.10 7.25 -8.69
N ILE A 163 -4.37 7.94 -9.57
CA ILE A 163 -4.82 9.19 -10.21
C ILE A 163 -5.08 8.90 -11.69
N ILE A 164 -6.22 9.35 -12.17
CA ILE A 164 -6.66 9.17 -13.56
C ILE A 164 -6.82 10.56 -14.19
N ASN A 165 -6.24 10.73 -15.37
CA ASN A 165 -6.37 11.92 -16.21
C ASN A 165 -6.31 11.54 -17.71
N ASP A 166 -6.30 12.54 -18.59
CA ASP A 166 -6.26 12.34 -20.06
C ASP A 166 -4.94 11.70 -20.54
N GLU A 167 -3.87 11.79 -19.75
CA GLU A 167 -2.59 11.18 -20.07
C GLU A 167 -2.52 9.70 -19.68
N GLY A 168 -3.39 9.24 -18.78
CA GLY A 168 -3.47 7.85 -18.36
C GLY A 168 -3.70 7.62 -16.87
N THR A 169 -3.23 6.46 -16.40
CA THR A 169 -3.38 6.01 -15.02
C THR A 169 -2.05 6.06 -14.29
N TYR A 170 -2.01 6.82 -13.22
CA TYR A 170 -0.84 6.96 -12.34
C TYR A 170 -1.08 6.26 -11.02
N VAL A 171 -0.12 5.45 -10.56
CA VAL A 171 -0.12 4.89 -9.21
C VAL A 171 0.95 5.62 -8.39
N ILE A 172 0.54 6.12 -7.22
CA ILE A 172 1.37 6.93 -6.33
C ILE A 172 1.62 6.22 -5.00
N ASN A 173 2.50 6.80 -4.16
CA ASN A 173 2.75 6.36 -2.78
C ASN A 173 3.48 5.00 -2.65
N TRP A 174 4.51 4.77 -3.45
CA TRP A 174 5.29 3.54 -3.52
C TRP A 174 6.26 3.28 -2.35
N GLY A 175 6.39 4.18 -1.39
CA GLY A 175 7.33 4.04 -0.26
C GLY A 175 7.14 2.77 0.58
N SER A 176 5.98 2.13 0.49
CA SER A 176 5.69 0.84 1.16
C SER A 176 5.97 -0.39 0.31
N ALA A 177 6.33 -0.24 -0.97
CA ALA A 177 6.50 -1.35 -1.88
C ALA A 177 7.59 -2.35 -1.42
N ARG A 178 7.35 -3.63 -1.67
CA ARG A 178 8.20 -4.76 -1.30
C ARG A 178 8.14 -5.85 -2.36
N GLN A 179 9.18 -6.70 -2.37
CA GLN A 179 9.03 -8.00 -3.04
C GLN A 179 8.29 -8.97 -2.12
N GLY A 180 7.34 -9.71 -2.67
CA GLY A 180 6.55 -10.63 -1.85
C GLY A 180 5.55 -11.47 -2.60
N ASN A 181 4.64 -12.05 -1.85
CA ASN A 181 3.51 -12.80 -2.36
C ASN A 181 2.36 -11.84 -2.71
N ALA A 182 1.86 -11.92 -3.94
CA ALA A 182 0.75 -11.10 -4.41
C ALA A 182 -0.50 -11.22 -3.51
N SER A 183 -0.83 -12.43 -3.04
CA SER A 183 -1.98 -12.65 -2.17
C SER A 183 -1.86 -11.96 -0.81
N ALA A 184 -0.63 -11.73 -0.31
CA ALA A 184 -0.42 -10.90 0.88
C ALA A 184 -0.75 -9.42 0.62
N ASP A 185 -0.42 -8.91 -0.57
CA ASP A 185 -0.76 -7.54 -0.96
C ASP A 185 -2.26 -7.37 -1.22
N VAL A 186 -2.92 -8.39 -1.81
CA VAL A 186 -4.37 -8.45 -1.97
C VAL A 186 -5.08 -8.48 -0.61
N ALA A 187 -4.65 -9.34 0.31
CA ALA A 187 -5.17 -9.38 1.67
C ALA A 187 -5.00 -8.02 2.38
N ARG A 188 -3.88 -7.34 2.12
CA ARG A 188 -3.65 -5.99 2.61
C ARG A 188 -4.63 -4.97 2.02
N THR A 189 -4.90 -5.02 0.72
CA THR A 189 -5.88 -4.17 0.07
C THR A 189 -7.29 -4.44 0.59
N TYR A 190 -7.68 -5.71 0.70
CA TYR A 190 -8.95 -6.13 1.29
C TYR A 190 -9.12 -5.59 2.72
N LEU A 191 -8.09 -5.75 3.57
CA LEU A 191 -8.08 -5.16 4.91
C LEU A 191 -8.32 -3.65 4.90
N LEU A 192 -7.64 -2.93 4.01
CA LEU A 192 -7.78 -1.48 3.89
C LEU A 192 -9.18 -1.07 3.42
N LEU A 193 -9.80 -1.85 2.54
CA LEU A 193 -11.19 -1.63 2.13
C LEU A 193 -12.14 -1.90 3.29
N CYS A 194 -12.00 -3.00 4.02
CA CYS A 194 -12.83 -3.27 5.22
C CYS A 194 -12.77 -2.14 6.26
N LEU A 195 -11.64 -1.44 6.36
CA LEU A 195 -11.44 -0.34 7.31
C LEU A 195 -11.99 1.01 6.82
N ASN A 196 -12.02 1.25 5.50
CA ASN A 196 -12.32 2.58 4.96
C ASN A 196 -13.56 2.61 4.05
N ASP A 197 -13.88 1.49 3.40
CA ASP A 197 -14.98 1.33 2.45
C ASP A 197 -15.47 -0.13 2.42
N PRO A 198 -16.16 -0.57 3.51
CA PRO A 198 -16.49 -1.99 3.71
C PRO A 198 -17.35 -2.60 2.61
N GLU A 199 -18.18 -1.78 1.94
CA GLU A 199 -19.07 -2.24 0.87
C GLU A 199 -18.30 -2.70 -0.37
N LEU A 200 -17.09 -2.16 -0.58
CA LEU A 200 -16.22 -2.55 -1.70
C LEU A 200 -15.36 -3.78 -1.40
N ALA A 201 -15.20 -4.16 -0.13
CA ALA A 201 -14.23 -5.18 0.27
C ALA A 201 -14.53 -6.56 -0.35
N GLU A 202 -15.73 -7.10 -0.13
CA GLU A 202 -16.12 -8.42 -0.67
C GLU A 202 -16.19 -8.43 -2.20
N PRO A 203 -16.85 -7.46 -2.88
CA PRO A 203 -16.84 -7.40 -4.34
C PRO A 203 -15.43 -7.33 -4.94
N TYR A 204 -14.51 -6.59 -4.31
CA TYR A 204 -13.12 -6.55 -4.72
C TYR A 204 -12.46 -7.93 -4.63
N LEU A 205 -12.57 -8.59 -3.48
CA LEU A 205 -11.90 -9.88 -3.26
C LEU A 205 -12.43 -10.96 -4.21
N ASP A 206 -13.76 -11.03 -4.38
CA ASP A 206 -14.39 -12.01 -5.27
C ASP A 206 -13.95 -11.79 -6.74
N LYS A 207 -13.99 -10.54 -7.22
CA LYS A 207 -13.55 -10.23 -8.59
C LYS A 207 -12.07 -10.47 -8.80
N TYR A 208 -11.22 -10.11 -7.83
CA TYR A 208 -9.79 -10.36 -7.92
C TYR A 208 -9.50 -11.87 -7.99
N CYS A 209 -10.12 -12.67 -7.12
CA CYS A 209 -9.93 -14.12 -7.09
C CYS A 209 -10.40 -14.77 -8.39
N LEU A 210 -11.56 -14.36 -8.91
CA LEU A 210 -12.08 -14.84 -10.20
C LEU A 210 -11.10 -14.52 -11.34
N LYS A 211 -10.59 -13.29 -11.40
CA LYS A 211 -9.71 -12.84 -12.47
C LYS A 211 -8.33 -13.48 -12.43
N SER A 212 -7.74 -13.61 -11.25
CA SER A 212 -6.39 -14.13 -11.04
C SER A 212 -6.31 -15.66 -10.97
N GLY A 213 -7.45 -16.35 -10.82
CA GLY A 213 -7.51 -17.78 -10.54
C GLY A 213 -6.99 -18.16 -9.14
N THR A 214 -6.83 -17.16 -8.25
CA THR A 214 -6.37 -17.39 -6.87
C THR A 214 -7.57 -17.72 -5.98
N SER A 215 -7.47 -18.78 -5.15
CA SER A 215 -8.57 -19.09 -4.24
C SER A 215 -8.72 -18.01 -3.15
N LYS A 216 -9.97 -17.71 -2.80
CA LYS A 216 -10.33 -16.76 -1.74
C LYS A 216 -9.72 -17.19 -0.39
N GLN A 217 -9.78 -18.48 -0.09
CA GLN A 217 -9.18 -19.07 1.12
C GLN A 217 -7.67 -18.79 1.22
N TYR A 218 -6.94 -18.88 0.11
CA TYR A 218 -5.51 -18.59 0.11
C TYR A 218 -5.21 -17.12 0.40
N VAL A 219 -6.01 -16.19 -0.11
CA VAL A 219 -5.89 -14.76 0.24
C VAL A 219 -6.25 -14.55 1.72
N GLN A 220 -7.33 -15.16 2.18
CA GLN A 220 -7.80 -15.04 3.57
C GLN A 220 -6.79 -15.61 4.58
N ALA A 221 -6.03 -16.64 4.21
CA ALA A 221 -4.95 -17.17 5.05
C ALA A 221 -3.87 -16.12 5.42
N TRP A 222 -3.74 -15.05 4.64
CA TRP A 222 -2.86 -13.91 4.93
C TRP A 222 -3.47 -12.89 5.90
N LEU A 223 -4.79 -12.88 6.11
CA LEU A 223 -5.47 -11.83 6.90
C LEU A 223 -4.95 -11.71 8.33
N PRO A 224 -4.75 -12.78 9.12
CA PRO A 224 -4.20 -12.65 10.47
C PRO A 224 -2.83 -11.96 10.48
N ILE A 225 -1.99 -12.28 9.50
CA ILE A 225 -0.64 -11.73 9.37
C ILE A 225 -0.68 -10.24 9.00
N VAL A 226 -1.51 -9.86 8.01
CA VAL A 226 -1.62 -8.46 7.58
C VAL A 226 -2.36 -7.61 8.62
N ALA A 227 -3.30 -8.18 9.37
CA ALA A 227 -3.98 -7.50 10.48
C ALA A 227 -2.99 -7.21 11.62
N ALA A 228 -2.17 -8.18 12.00
CA ALA A 228 -1.10 -7.98 12.98
C ALA A 228 -0.10 -6.91 12.51
N ALA A 229 0.31 -6.95 11.23
CA ALA A 229 1.18 -5.92 10.67
C ALA A 229 0.54 -4.51 10.63
N GLN A 230 -0.79 -4.41 10.51
CA GLN A 230 -1.52 -3.14 10.60
C GLN A 230 -1.62 -2.64 12.02
N LEU A 231 -1.82 -3.53 12.99
CA LEU A 231 -2.02 -3.19 14.41
C LEU A 231 -0.86 -2.36 14.98
N ILE A 232 0.35 -2.49 14.42
CA ILE A 232 1.52 -1.70 14.83
C ILE A 232 1.33 -0.18 14.63
N LYS A 233 0.37 0.25 13.79
CA LYS A 233 0.07 1.67 13.60
C LYS A 233 -0.62 2.29 14.81
N GLY A 234 -1.14 1.47 15.73
CA GLY A 234 -1.68 1.91 17.00
C GLY A 234 -2.98 2.72 16.92
N LYS A 235 -3.71 2.63 15.80
CA LYS A 235 -4.98 3.33 15.64
C LYS A 235 -6.07 2.65 16.46
N ALA A 236 -6.63 3.39 17.42
CA ALA A 236 -7.62 2.85 18.36
C ALA A 236 -8.89 2.35 17.64
N GLU A 237 -9.36 3.08 16.65
CA GLU A 237 -10.55 2.78 15.86
C GLU A 237 -10.43 1.50 15.02
N GLU A 238 -9.20 1.10 14.66
CA GLU A 238 -8.96 -0.11 13.87
C GLU A 238 -8.82 -1.37 14.75
N LYS A 239 -8.54 -1.20 16.06
CA LYS A 239 -8.07 -2.27 16.95
C LYS A 239 -9.03 -3.45 17.02
N ASP A 240 -10.31 -3.21 17.24
CA ASP A 240 -11.30 -4.30 17.47
C ASP A 240 -11.48 -5.16 16.22
N LEU A 241 -11.50 -4.55 15.02
CA LEU A 241 -11.57 -5.29 13.77
C LEU A 241 -10.30 -6.09 13.52
N LEU A 242 -9.12 -5.49 13.77
CA LEU A 242 -7.84 -6.15 13.58
C LEU A 242 -7.68 -7.35 14.51
N MET A 243 -8.08 -7.21 15.79
CA MET A 243 -8.02 -8.28 16.77
C MET A 243 -8.92 -9.46 16.38
N LYS A 244 -10.12 -9.22 15.86
CA LYS A 244 -11.00 -10.29 15.35
C LYS A 244 -10.29 -11.17 14.31
N TRP A 245 -9.51 -10.59 13.40
CA TRP A 245 -8.79 -11.35 12.39
C TRP A 245 -7.50 -12.01 12.90
N ILE A 246 -6.87 -11.42 13.91
CA ILE A 246 -5.69 -12.02 14.57
C ILE A 246 -6.10 -13.26 15.37
N ASP A 247 -7.28 -13.25 15.98
CA ASP A 247 -7.78 -14.31 16.86
C ASP A 247 -8.49 -15.45 16.10
N VAL A 248 -8.67 -15.33 14.80
CA VAL A 248 -9.25 -16.41 14.01
C VAL A 248 -8.30 -17.62 14.01
N VAL A 249 -8.65 -18.61 14.82
CA VAL A 249 -8.07 -19.93 14.83
C VAL A 249 -8.70 -20.70 13.67
N ASP A 250 -7.86 -21.07 12.69
CA ASP A 250 -8.13 -21.99 11.58
C ASP A 250 -9.53 -21.98 10.94
N TYR A 251 -9.61 -21.42 9.74
CA TYR A 251 -10.59 -21.89 8.76
C TYR A 251 -10.10 -23.27 8.24
N SER A 252 -10.48 -24.35 8.94
CA SER A 252 -10.40 -25.72 8.45
C SER A 252 -11.48 -25.97 7.40
#